data_45fa254d5aeb75ec3ccad1855c3eaabc
#
_entry.id   45fa254d5aeb75ec3ccad1855c3eaabc
#
_cell.length_a   1.000
_cell.length_b   1.000
_cell.length_c   1.000
_cell.angle_alpha   90.00
_cell.angle_beta   90.00
_cell.angle_gamma   90.00
#
_symmetry.space_group_name_H-M   'P 1'
#
loop_
_entity.id
_entity.type
_entity.pdbx_description
1 polymer ?
#
loop_
_entity_poly.entity_id
_entity_poly.type
_entity_poly.pdbx_seq_one_letter_code
_entity_poly.pdbx_strand_id
1 'polypeptide(L)'
;MIGLRVNRRAIESDILIYLNLNLVPMDGGHKSVAVGLCDYESLRAHHEPQTIRDSDSYMDPARSELARKCERLGKIVDEHLNVFHIETAINNRMYTGALDFLFKNEDDFTAFDRMKFETIRRTMSKLPRAARRKMLHAMPAQYEMIACHAGKTEPVHERIVAKAFDQYAIPVRGQCDILITGIPDISPYNVYSILNPLLVQGMGLGYHFNFYRNKPLLKKGGVLIIHHPCYDEFDHKFHPSYIEFFNRLLPETRDAFVLRDKYEREFANNPSY
;
A
#
# COMPACT_ATOMS: atom_id res chain seq x y z
N MET A 1 -13.88 14.68 23.56
CA MET A 1 -12.55 15.21 23.16
C MET A 1 -11.63 14.01 23.03
N ILE A 2 -11.23 13.64 21.81
CA ILE A 2 -10.26 12.55 21.60
C ILE A 2 -8.91 13.18 21.80
N GLY A 3 -8.18 12.78 22.85
CA GLY A 3 -6.82 13.24 23.07
C GLY A 3 -5.87 12.59 22.06
N LEU A 4 -5.09 13.37 21.32
CA LEU A 4 -4.05 12.87 20.45
C LEU A 4 -2.84 12.47 21.30
N ARG A 5 -2.39 11.22 21.16
CA ARG A 5 -1.19 10.70 21.84
C ARG A 5 -0.07 10.54 20.83
N VAL A 6 1.03 11.24 21.06
CA VAL A 6 2.20 11.27 20.19
C VAL A 6 3.40 10.69 20.91
N ASN A 7 4.31 10.08 20.19
CA ASN A 7 5.54 9.52 20.74
C ASN A 7 6.29 10.59 21.57
N ARG A 8 6.61 10.25 22.83
CA ARG A 8 7.23 11.17 23.77
C ARG A 8 8.56 11.76 23.26
N ARG A 9 9.38 10.96 22.59
CA ARG A 9 10.66 11.44 22.03
C ARG A 9 10.47 12.51 20.95
N ALA A 10 9.39 12.42 20.17
CA ALA A 10 9.06 13.45 19.18
C ALA A 10 8.68 14.78 19.87
N ILE A 11 7.94 14.70 20.98
CA ILE A 11 7.53 15.88 21.77
C ILE A 11 8.73 16.54 22.48
N GLU A 12 9.69 15.75 22.94
CA GLU A 12 10.87 16.21 23.66
C GLU A 12 12.01 16.69 22.72
N SER A 13 11.85 16.57 21.40
CA SER A 13 12.86 16.96 20.43
C SER A 13 12.70 18.41 19.97
N ASP A 14 13.82 19.13 19.81
CA ASP A 14 13.83 20.50 19.32
C ASP A 14 13.37 20.60 17.86
N ILE A 15 13.64 19.55 17.08
CA ILE A 15 13.24 19.41 15.66
C ILE A 15 12.94 17.96 15.33
N LEU A 16 11.89 17.75 14.57
CA LEU A 16 11.54 16.46 13.99
C LEU A 16 11.84 16.49 12.48
N ILE A 17 12.89 15.80 12.06
CA ILE A 17 13.19 15.61 10.65
C ILE A 17 12.44 14.37 10.18
N TYR A 18 11.43 14.57 9.33
CA TYR A 18 10.65 13.49 8.76
C TYR A 18 11.12 13.17 7.34
N LEU A 19 11.63 11.97 7.14
CA LEU A 19 12.09 11.48 5.84
C LEU A 19 11.07 10.50 5.28
N ASN A 20 10.46 10.82 4.16
CA ASN A 20 9.44 10.00 3.51
C ASN A 20 9.80 9.64 2.07
N LEU A 21 9.43 8.43 1.70
CA LEU A 21 9.50 7.90 0.35
C LEU A 21 8.07 7.78 -0.21
N ASN A 22 7.81 8.44 -1.32
CA ASN A 22 6.49 8.44 -1.94
C ASN A 22 6.49 7.56 -3.19
N LEU A 23 5.70 6.48 -3.15
CA LEU A 23 5.48 5.57 -4.27
C LEU A 23 4.19 5.90 -5.02
N VAL A 24 3.17 6.34 -4.28
CA VAL A 24 1.83 6.62 -4.81
C VAL A 24 1.30 7.90 -4.18
N PRO A 25 0.35 8.61 -4.83
CA PRO A 25 -0.16 9.89 -4.34
C PRO A 25 -0.81 9.87 -2.94
N MET A 26 -1.16 8.70 -2.42
CA MET A 26 -1.71 8.55 -1.07
C MET A 26 -0.65 8.53 0.03
N ASP A 27 0.63 8.43 -0.31
CA ASP A 27 1.74 8.40 0.65
C ASP A 27 2.20 9.82 0.97
N GLY A 28 2.88 9.98 2.10
CA GLY A 28 3.53 11.24 2.47
C GLY A 28 2.66 12.24 3.21
N GLY A 29 3.15 13.47 3.30
CA GLY A 29 2.49 14.60 3.91
C GLY A 29 2.16 14.42 5.39
N HIS A 30 1.16 15.17 5.85
CA HIS A 30 0.67 15.11 7.23
C HIS A 30 0.20 13.71 7.65
N LYS A 31 -0.36 12.93 6.72
CA LYS A 31 -0.74 11.53 6.98
C LYS A 31 0.43 10.73 7.53
N SER A 32 1.59 10.82 6.87
CA SER A 32 2.75 10.03 7.26
C SER A 32 3.34 10.47 8.59
N VAL A 33 3.32 11.76 8.89
CA VAL A 33 3.74 12.30 10.20
C VAL A 33 2.85 11.74 11.31
N ALA A 34 1.52 11.78 11.13
CA ALA A 34 0.58 11.23 12.11
C ALA A 34 0.75 9.73 12.31
N VAL A 35 0.74 8.97 11.21
CA VAL A 35 0.82 7.49 11.26
C VAL A 35 2.13 7.01 11.85
N GLY A 36 3.24 7.74 11.63
CA GLY A 36 4.55 7.39 12.18
C GLY A 36 4.74 7.68 13.67
N LEU A 37 3.95 8.59 14.26
CA LEU A 37 4.19 9.11 15.60
C LEU A 37 3.07 8.88 16.60
N CYS A 38 1.85 8.65 16.16
CA CYS A 38 0.69 8.50 17.02
C CYS A 38 0.46 7.04 17.42
N ASP A 39 -0.18 6.85 18.58
CA ASP A 39 -0.56 5.53 19.05
C ASP A 39 -1.83 4.99 18.36
N TYR A 40 -2.14 3.72 18.65
CA TYR A 40 -3.33 3.05 18.12
C TYR A 40 -4.62 3.82 18.44
N GLU A 41 -4.82 4.28 19.68
CA GLU A 41 -6.04 4.97 20.09
C GLU A 41 -6.28 6.27 19.29
N SER A 42 -5.20 6.96 18.92
CA SER A 42 -5.25 8.16 18.09
C SER A 42 -5.53 7.83 16.63
N LEU A 43 -5.01 6.70 16.13
CA LEU A 43 -5.05 6.33 14.72
C LEU A 43 -6.23 5.44 14.34
N ARG A 44 -6.85 4.71 15.30
CA ARG A 44 -7.90 3.73 15.01
C ARG A 44 -9.02 4.25 14.10
N ALA A 45 -9.40 5.51 14.27
CA ALA A 45 -10.49 6.12 13.53
C ALA A 45 -10.24 6.27 12.03
N HIS A 46 -8.97 6.23 11.58
CA HIS A 46 -8.67 6.36 10.16
C HIS A 46 -8.75 5.04 9.38
N HIS A 47 -8.70 3.89 10.07
CA HIS A 47 -8.86 2.55 9.47
C HIS A 47 -10.12 1.82 9.92
N GLU A 48 -11.01 2.45 10.68
CA GLU A 48 -12.26 1.84 11.08
C GLU A 48 -13.19 1.54 9.87
N PRO A 49 -14.12 0.58 9.98
CA PRO A 49 -14.99 0.17 8.86
C PRO A 49 -15.76 1.33 8.21
N GLN A 50 -16.22 2.30 8.99
CA GLN A 50 -16.92 3.46 8.45
C GLN A 50 -16.02 4.33 7.58
N THR A 51 -14.79 4.61 8.05
CA THR A 51 -13.82 5.40 7.29
C THR A 51 -13.46 4.75 5.96
N ILE A 52 -13.24 3.43 5.97
CA ILE A 52 -12.94 2.68 4.75
C ILE A 52 -14.13 2.72 3.80
N ARG A 53 -15.35 2.54 4.30
CA ARG A 53 -16.58 2.63 3.50
C ARG A 53 -16.79 4.00 2.86
N ASP A 54 -16.42 5.07 3.56
CA ASP A 54 -16.56 6.46 3.12
C ASP A 54 -15.35 6.95 2.30
N SER A 55 -14.40 6.06 2.01
CA SER A 55 -13.22 6.33 1.19
C SER A 55 -13.42 5.77 -0.21
N ASP A 56 -13.65 6.65 -1.16
CA ASP A 56 -14.02 6.29 -2.53
C ASP A 56 -12.81 5.81 -3.36
N SER A 57 -11.66 6.51 -3.23
CA SER A 57 -10.44 6.16 -3.93
C SER A 57 -9.21 6.59 -3.15
N TYR A 58 -8.20 5.74 -3.07
CA TYR A 58 -6.92 6.06 -2.42
C TYR A 58 -6.01 6.95 -3.29
N MET A 59 -6.29 7.04 -4.60
CA MET A 59 -5.56 7.91 -5.52
C MET A 59 -6.16 9.32 -5.61
N ASP A 60 -7.24 9.57 -4.92
CA ASP A 60 -7.90 10.88 -4.88
C ASP A 60 -8.14 11.30 -3.42
N PRO A 61 -7.14 11.93 -2.77
CA PRO A 61 -7.22 12.31 -1.35
C PRO A 61 -8.43 13.20 -1.03
N ALA A 62 -8.89 14.02 -1.98
CA ALA A 62 -10.06 14.88 -1.80
C ALA A 62 -11.37 14.10 -1.63
N ARG A 63 -11.40 12.84 -2.08
CA ARG A 63 -12.57 11.94 -2.02
C ARG A 63 -12.41 10.80 -1.01
N SER A 64 -11.35 10.83 -0.21
CA SER A 64 -11.04 9.79 0.76
C SER A 64 -11.22 10.32 2.19
N GLU A 65 -12.15 9.73 2.94
CA GLU A 65 -12.30 10.06 4.38
C GLU A 65 -11.06 9.61 5.18
N LEU A 66 -10.43 8.52 4.76
CA LEU A 66 -9.15 8.08 5.31
C LEU A 66 -8.09 9.18 5.19
N ALA A 67 -7.91 9.74 3.99
CA ALA A 67 -6.96 10.82 3.76
C ALA A 67 -7.31 12.05 4.60
N ARG A 68 -8.59 12.46 4.63
CA ARG A 68 -9.04 13.63 5.42
C ARG A 68 -8.80 13.47 6.93
N LYS A 69 -9.03 12.27 7.49
CA LYS A 69 -8.78 12.01 8.92
C LYS A 69 -7.28 12.07 9.22
N CYS A 70 -6.45 11.42 8.40
CA CYS A 70 -5.01 11.45 8.57
C CYS A 70 -4.43 12.86 8.44
N GLU A 71 -4.92 13.62 7.46
CA GLU A 71 -4.51 15.01 7.24
C GLU A 71 -4.80 15.88 8.46
N ARG A 72 -6.00 15.78 9.03
CA ARG A 72 -6.36 16.53 10.26
C ARG A 72 -5.48 16.16 11.44
N LEU A 73 -5.21 14.87 11.65
CA LEU A 73 -4.34 14.42 12.74
C LEU A 73 -2.91 14.92 12.55
N GLY A 74 -2.36 14.81 11.35
CA GLY A 74 -1.01 15.24 11.05
C GLY A 74 -0.83 16.76 11.13
N LYS A 75 -1.84 17.56 10.75
CA LYS A 75 -1.82 19.01 10.93
C LYS A 75 -1.72 19.40 12.41
N ILE A 76 -2.45 18.72 13.29
CA ILE A 76 -2.35 18.97 14.73
C ILE A 76 -0.92 18.67 15.23
N VAL A 77 -0.30 17.59 14.75
CA VAL A 77 1.09 17.27 15.12
C VAL A 77 2.05 18.33 14.60
N ASP A 78 1.90 18.74 13.34
CA ASP A 78 2.77 19.73 12.67
C ASP A 78 2.65 21.13 13.30
N GLU A 79 1.47 21.49 13.81
CA GLU A 79 1.22 22.76 14.53
C GLU A 79 1.88 22.81 15.91
N HIS A 80 2.11 21.65 16.54
CA HIS A 80 2.67 21.56 17.89
C HIS A 80 4.13 21.15 17.96
N LEU A 81 4.66 20.57 16.87
CA LEU A 81 6.05 20.15 16.76
C LEU A 81 6.75 20.94 15.64
N ASN A 82 8.05 21.14 15.81
CA ASN A 82 8.89 21.73 14.77
C ASN A 82 9.26 20.66 13.73
N VAL A 83 8.38 20.42 12.76
CA VAL A 83 8.57 19.40 11.72
C VAL A 83 9.30 20.01 10.52
N PHE A 84 10.43 19.38 10.15
CA PHE A 84 11.12 19.60 8.89
C PHE A 84 10.96 18.36 8.02
N HIS A 85 10.22 18.49 6.94
CA HIS A 85 9.86 17.39 6.06
C HIS A 85 10.85 17.27 4.88
N ILE A 86 11.32 16.07 4.62
CA ILE A 86 12.07 15.69 3.41
C ILE A 86 11.28 14.59 2.75
N GLU A 87 10.76 14.84 1.56
CA GLU A 87 9.94 13.88 0.84
C GLU A 87 10.49 13.66 -0.56
N THR A 88 10.52 12.40 -0.96
CA THR A 88 11.04 11.96 -2.25
C THR A 88 9.97 11.24 -3.04
N ALA A 89 9.98 11.43 -4.36
CA ALA A 89 9.26 10.55 -5.29
C ALA A 89 10.25 9.66 -6.01
N ILE A 90 9.89 8.40 -6.16
CA ILE A 90 10.69 7.42 -6.89
C ILE A 90 9.95 6.91 -8.10
N ASN A 91 10.70 6.41 -9.08
CA ASN A 91 10.10 5.75 -10.24
C ASN A 91 9.62 4.33 -9.88
N ASN A 92 8.97 3.67 -10.83
CA ASN A 92 8.45 2.31 -10.67
C ASN A 92 9.35 1.25 -11.33
N ARG A 93 10.64 1.52 -11.51
CA ARG A 93 11.58 0.59 -12.14
C ARG A 93 11.89 -0.59 -11.22
N MET A 94 11.20 -1.70 -11.43
CA MET A 94 11.38 -2.93 -10.64
C MET A 94 12.32 -3.94 -11.31
N TYR A 95 12.51 -3.84 -12.61
CA TYR A 95 13.25 -4.82 -13.39
C TYR A 95 14.50 -4.22 -14.01
N THR A 96 15.58 -5.01 -14.13
CA THR A 96 16.87 -4.55 -14.58
C THR A 96 17.55 -5.52 -15.55
N GLY A 97 18.43 -5.02 -16.37
CA GLY A 97 19.30 -5.81 -17.24
C GLY A 97 18.51 -6.75 -18.14
N ALA A 98 18.65 -8.04 -17.96
CA ALA A 98 17.98 -9.04 -18.80
C ALA A 98 16.45 -9.01 -18.76
N LEU A 99 15.87 -8.37 -17.73
CA LEU A 99 14.43 -8.27 -17.50
C LEU A 99 13.83 -6.91 -17.89
N ASP A 100 14.61 -5.97 -18.42
CA ASP A 100 14.15 -4.63 -18.81
C ASP A 100 12.95 -4.65 -19.76
N PHE A 101 12.88 -5.64 -20.64
CA PHE A 101 11.78 -5.78 -21.60
C PHE A 101 10.41 -5.96 -20.93
N LEU A 102 10.36 -6.37 -19.64
CA LEU A 102 9.09 -6.50 -18.88
C LEU A 102 8.41 -5.16 -18.58
N PHE A 103 9.06 -4.03 -18.81
CA PHE A 103 8.43 -2.70 -18.77
C PHE A 103 7.63 -2.35 -20.02
N LYS A 104 7.84 -3.08 -21.12
CA LYS A 104 7.07 -2.88 -22.35
C LYS A 104 5.67 -3.43 -22.17
N ASN A 105 4.68 -2.84 -22.88
CA ASN A 105 3.43 -3.53 -23.08
C ASN A 105 3.68 -4.83 -23.86
N GLU A 106 2.89 -5.86 -23.60
CA GLU A 106 3.05 -7.14 -24.31
C GLU A 106 2.85 -7.02 -25.82
N ASP A 107 2.01 -6.07 -26.26
CA ASP A 107 1.79 -5.77 -27.68
C ASP A 107 3.05 -5.21 -28.35
N ASP A 108 3.92 -4.53 -27.58
CA ASP A 108 5.18 -3.96 -28.04
C ASP A 108 6.36 -4.96 -27.97
N PHE A 109 6.12 -6.20 -27.54
CA PHE A 109 7.17 -7.21 -27.47
C PHE A 109 7.63 -7.60 -28.86
N THR A 110 8.92 -7.44 -29.09
CA THR A 110 9.60 -7.99 -30.26
C THR A 110 9.62 -9.51 -30.22
N ALA A 111 9.90 -10.17 -31.34
CA ALA A 111 10.12 -11.62 -31.35
C ALA A 111 11.21 -12.07 -30.37
N PHE A 112 12.23 -11.24 -30.17
CA PHE A 112 13.31 -11.50 -29.21
C PHE A 112 12.83 -11.37 -27.76
N ASP A 113 11.99 -10.38 -27.44
CA ASP A 113 11.39 -10.25 -26.11
C ASP A 113 10.52 -11.46 -25.77
N ARG A 114 9.70 -11.92 -26.72
CA ARG A 114 8.85 -13.13 -26.58
C ARG A 114 9.69 -14.38 -26.34
N MET A 115 10.77 -14.53 -27.09
CA MET A 115 11.72 -15.65 -26.91
C MET A 115 12.38 -15.61 -25.52
N LYS A 116 12.83 -14.44 -25.07
CA LYS A 116 13.39 -14.23 -23.73
C LYS A 116 12.35 -14.61 -22.66
N PHE A 117 11.14 -14.08 -22.78
CA PHE A 117 10.07 -14.35 -21.84
C PHE A 117 9.80 -15.84 -21.69
N GLU A 118 9.60 -16.54 -22.82
CA GLU A 118 9.36 -17.98 -22.83
C GLU A 118 10.52 -18.79 -22.23
N THR A 119 11.75 -18.40 -22.50
CA THR A 119 12.93 -19.05 -21.94
C THR A 119 12.99 -18.89 -20.43
N ILE A 120 12.79 -17.66 -19.94
CA ILE A 120 12.77 -17.36 -18.51
C ILE A 120 11.63 -18.10 -17.83
N ARG A 121 10.42 -18.04 -18.38
CA ARG A 121 9.23 -18.72 -17.86
C ARG A 121 9.46 -20.21 -17.72
N ARG A 122 9.95 -20.87 -18.77
CA ARG A 122 10.23 -22.33 -18.77
C ARG A 122 11.32 -22.71 -17.78
N THR A 123 12.34 -21.87 -17.64
CA THR A 123 13.43 -22.13 -16.68
C THR A 123 12.91 -21.97 -15.25
N MET A 124 12.23 -20.87 -14.97
CA MET A 124 11.69 -20.59 -13.65
C MET A 124 10.62 -21.64 -13.21
N SER A 125 9.81 -22.13 -14.15
CA SER A 125 8.80 -23.16 -13.82
C SER A 125 9.39 -24.50 -13.36
N LYS A 126 10.62 -24.79 -13.74
CA LYS A 126 11.34 -26.02 -13.33
C LYS A 126 12.00 -25.90 -11.95
N LEU A 127 12.14 -24.69 -11.42
CA LEU A 127 12.77 -24.48 -10.13
C LEU A 127 11.77 -24.72 -8.98
N PRO A 128 12.23 -25.30 -7.85
CA PRO A 128 11.44 -25.37 -6.63
C PRO A 128 10.97 -23.98 -6.18
N ARG A 129 9.79 -23.91 -5.56
CA ARG A 129 9.20 -22.65 -5.06
C ARG A 129 10.18 -21.84 -4.19
N ALA A 130 10.87 -22.50 -3.24
CA ALA A 130 11.84 -21.84 -2.37
C ALA A 130 12.99 -21.18 -3.14
N ALA A 131 13.49 -21.84 -4.21
CA ALA A 131 14.55 -21.26 -5.07
C ALA A 131 14.04 -20.05 -5.84
N ARG A 132 12.84 -20.12 -6.43
CA ARG A 132 12.20 -18.97 -7.12
C ARG A 132 12.04 -17.78 -6.20
N ARG A 133 11.53 -18.03 -4.98
CA ARG A 133 11.35 -16.97 -3.97
C ARG A 133 12.68 -16.33 -3.57
N LYS A 134 13.71 -17.16 -3.32
CA LYS A 134 15.06 -16.64 -3.00
C LYS A 134 15.63 -15.78 -4.12
N MET A 135 15.45 -16.19 -5.38
CA MET A 135 15.88 -15.39 -6.53
C MET A 135 15.13 -14.06 -6.61
N LEU A 136 13.83 -14.06 -6.45
CA LEU A 136 13.01 -12.85 -6.47
C LEU A 136 13.44 -11.86 -5.37
N HIS A 137 13.65 -12.33 -4.14
CA HIS A 137 14.11 -11.50 -3.03
C HIS A 137 15.56 -11.01 -3.17
N ALA A 138 16.37 -11.67 -3.97
CA ALA A 138 17.74 -11.26 -4.23
C ALA A 138 17.87 -10.26 -5.40
N MET A 139 16.79 -10.03 -6.15
CA MET A 139 16.82 -9.06 -7.25
C MET A 139 16.86 -7.63 -6.68
N PRO A 140 17.85 -6.81 -7.10
CA PRO A 140 17.84 -5.40 -6.72
C PRO A 140 16.70 -4.69 -7.42
N ALA A 141 15.89 -3.97 -6.67
CA ALA A 141 14.95 -3.02 -7.24
C ALA A 141 15.73 -1.78 -7.69
N GLN A 142 15.60 -1.39 -8.93
CA GLN A 142 16.27 -0.18 -9.47
C GLN A 142 15.33 1.02 -9.38
N TYR A 143 14.84 1.29 -8.18
CA TYR A 143 14.17 2.55 -7.95
C TYR A 143 15.17 3.70 -8.04
N GLU A 144 14.82 4.71 -8.83
CA GLU A 144 15.55 5.96 -8.91
C GLU A 144 14.68 7.07 -8.33
N MET A 145 15.33 7.96 -7.60
CA MET A 145 14.68 9.16 -7.09
C MET A 145 14.44 10.14 -8.24
N ILE A 146 13.19 10.44 -8.51
CA ILE A 146 12.76 11.35 -9.60
C ILE A 146 12.43 12.75 -9.09
N ALA A 147 12.24 12.93 -7.80
CA ALA A 147 12.10 14.22 -7.12
C ALA A 147 12.49 14.10 -5.64
N CYS A 148 13.03 15.20 -5.10
CA CYS A 148 13.28 15.37 -3.67
C CYS A 148 13.02 16.82 -3.31
N HIS A 149 12.15 17.03 -2.32
CA HIS A 149 11.86 18.36 -1.79
C HIS A 149 11.98 18.34 -0.27
N ALA A 150 12.39 19.50 0.30
CA ALA A 150 12.55 19.65 1.73
C ALA A 150 11.99 21.00 2.21
N GLY A 151 11.44 21.03 3.43
CA GLY A 151 10.87 22.23 4.03
C GLY A 151 9.65 21.93 4.90
N LYS A 152 8.65 22.80 4.86
CA LYS A 152 7.38 22.59 5.53
C LYS A 152 6.57 21.49 4.87
N THR A 153 5.83 20.72 5.66
CA THR A 153 5.12 19.51 5.24
C THR A 153 4.21 19.74 4.02
N GLU A 154 3.28 20.68 4.08
CA GLU A 154 2.27 20.89 3.03
C GLU A 154 2.88 21.28 1.67
N PRO A 155 3.73 22.32 1.55
CA PRO A 155 4.32 22.69 0.25
C PRO A 155 5.27 21.63 -0.33
N VAL A 156 5.94 20.86 0.51
CA VAL A 156 6.79 19.74 0.08
C VAL A 156 5.93 18.64 -0.49
N HIS A 157 4.90 18.24 0.24
CA HIS A 157 3.99 17.18 -0.15
C HIS A 157 3.25 17.49 -1.46
N GLU A 158 2.73 18.69 -1.63
CA GLU A 158 2.05 19.10 -2.88
C GLU A 158 2.94 18.89 -4.12
N ARG A 159 4.21 19.26 -4.04
CA ARG A 159 5.16 19.09 -5.14
C ARG A 159 5.47 17.63 -5.44
N ILE A 160 5.61 16.83 -4.41
CA ILE A 160 5.88 15.40 -4.53
C ILE A 160 4.66 14.67 -5.08
N VAL A 161 3.45 14.98 -4.60
CA VAL A 161 2.19 14.41 -5.13
C VAL A 161 1.99 14.76 -6.60
N ALA A 162 2.26 16.02 -6.99
CA ALA A 162 2.21 16.41 -8.40
C ALA A 162 3.15 15.55 -9.25
N LYS A 163 4.39 15.32 -8.78
CA LYS A 163 5.36 14.47 -9.46
C LYS A 163 4.94 12.99 -9.50
N ALA A 164 4.34 12.49 -8.42
CA ALA A 164 3.79 11.14 -8.38
C ALA A 164 2.64 10.97 -9.39
N PHE A 165 1.77 11.96 -9.53
CA PHE A 165 0.71 11.92 -10.56
C PHE A 165 1.28 11.95 -11.97
N ASP A 166 2.27 12.77 -12.26
CA ASP A 166 2.96 12.78 -13.57
C ASP A 166 3.51 11.40 -13.92
N GLN A 167 4.00 10.67 -12.91
CA GLN A 167 4.58 9.33 -13.07
C GLN A 167 3.52 8.24 -13.25
N TYR A 168 2.44 8.28 -12.47
CA TYR A 168 1.55 7.13 -12.30
C TYR A 168 0.15 7.33 -12.90
N ALA A 169 -0.29 8.56 -13.14
CA ALA A 169 -1.63 8.81 -13.63
C ALA A 169 -1.72 8.56 -15.15
N ILE A 170 -2.41 7.49 -15.50
CA ILE A 170 -2.63 7.11 -16.90
C ILE A 170 -4.08 7.46 -17.27
N PRO A 171 -4.31 8.30 -18.29
CA PRO A 171 -5.66 8.63 -18.75
C PRO A 171 -6.31 7.41 -19.41
N VAL A 172 -7.48 7.04 -18.93
CA VAL A 172 -8.27 5.93 -19.45
C VAL A 172 -9.62 6.44 -19.96
N ARG A 173 -10.06 5.95 -21.13
CA ARG A 173 -11.37 6.29 -21.71
C ARG A 173 -12.43 5.30 -21.24
N GLY A 174 -13.46 5.82 -20.54
CA GLY A 174 -14.61 5.01 -20.10
C GLY A 174 -14.27 4.06 -18.96
N GLN A 175 -15.08 3.03 -18.84
CA GLN A 175 -14.95 1.97 -17.84
C GLN A 175 -14.94 0.61 -18.55
N CYS A 176 -14.23 -0.37 -18.00
CA CYS A 176 -14.16 -1.72 -18.54
C CYS A 176 -15.23 -2.63 -17.92
N ASP A 177 -15.57 -3.70 -18.64
CA ASP A 177 -16.45 -4.76 -18.13
C ASP A 177 -15.66 -5.81 -17.32
N ILE A 178 -14.36 -5.95 -17.61
CA ILE A 178 -13.46 -6.88 -16.95
C ILE A 178 -12.17 -6.12 -16.60
N LEU A 179 -11.76 -6.19 -15.35
CA LEU A 179 -10.48 -5.67 -14.88
C LEU A 179 -9.63 -6.84 -14.38
N ILE A 180 -8.45 -7.01 -14.95
CA ILE A 180 -7.50 -8.03 -14.54
C ILE A 180 -6.34 -7.34 -13.82
N THR A 181 -6.02 -7.79 -12.62
CA THR A 181 -4.89 -7.25 -11.84
C THR A 181 -4.01 -8.38 -11.30
N GLY A 182 -2.70 -8.21 -11.43
CA GLY A 182 -1.71 -9.08 -10.81
C GLY A 182 -1.32 -8.53 -9.43
N ILE A 183 -1.32 -9.37 -8.41
CA ILE A 183 -0.83 -9.00 -7.09
C ILE A 183 0.62 -9.47 -6.96
N PRO A 184 1.59 -8.57 -6.69
CA PRO A 184 2.97 -8.98 -6.50
C PRO A 184 3.15 -9.80 -5.23
N ASP A 185 4.05 -10.78 -5.25
CA ASP A 185 4.36 -11.62 -4.07
C ASP A 185 5.12 -10.85 -2.97
N ILE A 186 5.62 -9.66 -3.28
CA ILE A 186 6.31 -8.77 -2.34
C ILE A 186 5.52 -7.48 -2.22
N SER A 187 5.19 -7.10 -1.00
CA SER A 187 4.53 -5.84 -0.68
C SER A 187 5.06 -5.27 0.65
N PRO A 188 4.76 -4.01 1.00
CA PRO A 188 5.09 -3.46 2.31
C PRO A 188 4.50 -4.26 3.49
N TYR A 189 3.46 -5.03 3.24
CA TYR A 189 2.73 -5.78 4.26
C TYR A 189 3.27 -7.18 4.53
N ASN A 190 4.21 -7.69 3.73
CA ASN A 190 4.76 -9.03 3.88
C ASN A 190 6.28 -9.11 3.66
N VAL A 191 7.03 -8.10 4.08
CA VAL A 191 8.48 -7.95 3.79
C VAL A 191 9.29 -9.19 4.14
N TYR A 192 8.99 -9.88 5.23
CA TYR A 192 9.71 -11.08 5.67
C TYR A 192 8.83 -12.34 5.70
N SER A 193 7.63 -12.27 5.16
CA SER A 193 6.65 -13.36 5.21
C SER A 193 6.08 -13.69 3.84
N ILE A 194 5.15 -14.62 3.80
CA ILE A 194 4.34 -14.89 2.62
C ILE A 194 3.16 -13.92 2.53
N LEU A 195 2.73 -13.62 1.32
CA LEU A 195 1.48 -12.92 1.09
C LEU A 195 0.32 -13.92 1.29
N ASN A 196 -0.25 -13.94 2.49
CA ASN A 196 -1.34 -14.84 2.85
C ASN A 196 -2.66 -14.46 2.15
N PRO A 197 -3.69 -15.33 2.16
CA PRO A 197 -4.95 -15.06 1.46
C PRO A 197 -5.65 -13.75 1.85
N LEU A 198 -5.58 -13.34 3.12
CA LEU A 198 -6.16 -12.08 3.58
C LEU A 198 -5.44 -10.86 2.99
N LEU A 199 -4.11 -10.92 2.94
CA LEU A 199 -3.31 -9.87 2.32
C LEU A 199 -3.53 -9.81 0.81
N VAL A 200 -3.67 -10.95 0.12
CA VAL A 200 -4.00 -10.98 -1.31
C VAL A 200 -5.35 -10.29 -1.56
N GLN A 201 -6.36 -10.60 -0.75
CA GLN A 201 -7.67 -9.95 -0.84
C GLN A 201 -7.57 -8.45 -0.56
N GLY A 202 -6.87 -8.06 0.51
CA GLY A 202 -6.66 -6.66 0.88
C GLY A 202 -5.93 -5.88 -0.20
N MET A 203 -4.89 -6.46 -0.80
CA MET A 203 -4.18 -5.84 -1.93
C MET A 203 -5.06 -5.71 -3.17
N GLY A 204 -5.80 -6.76 -3.52
CA GLY A 204 -6.65 -6.76 -4.72
C GLY A 204 -7.83 -5.80 -4.60
N LEU A 205 -8.63 -5.93 -3.55
CA LEU A 205 -9.88 -5.18 -3.37
C LEU A 205 -9.66 -3.82 -2.68
N GLY A 206 -8.70 -3.74 -1.76
CA GLY A 206 -8.42 -2.54 -1.00
C GLY A 206 -7.53 -1.55 -1.76
N TYR A 207 -6.51 -2.03 -2.48
CA TYR A 207 -5.55 -1.16 -3.15
C TYR A 207 -5.71 -1.17 -4.67
N HIS A 208 -5.46 -2.27 -5.35
CA HIS A 208 -5.41 -2.31 -6.83
C HIS A 208 -6.74 -1.91 -7.47
N PHE A 209 -7.87 -2.34 -6.93
CA PHE A 209 -9.18 -1.91 -7.40
C PHE A 209 -9.41 -0.41 -7.23
N ASN A 210 -8.84 0.20 -6.18
CA ASN A 210 -9.03 1.60 -5.82
C ASN A 210 -7.96 2.55 -6.39
N PHE A 211 -7.06 2.08 -7.24
CA PHE A 211 -6.09 2.92 -7.94
C PHE A 211 -6.71 3.65 -9.13
N TYR A 212 -7.68 4.52 -8.86
CA TYR A 212 -8.33 5.35 -9.86
C TYR A 212 -8.59 6.77 -9.34
N ARG A 213 -8.81 7.70 -10.24
CA ARG A 213 -9.34 9.03 -9.95
C ARG A 213 -10.70 9.19 -10.63
N ASN A 214 -11.61 9.93 -10.00
CA ASN A 214 -12.97 10.24 -10.45
C ASN A 214 -13.92 9.04 -10.50
N LYS A 215 -13.71 8.06 -11.36
CA LYS A 215 -14.60 6.89 -11.54
C LYS A 215 -13.80 5.60 -11.42
N PRO A 216 -14.36 4.55 -10.80
CA PRO A 216 -13.78 3.22 -10.85
C PRO A 216 -13.52 2.79 -12.31
N LEU A 217 -12.41 2.08 -12.51
CA LEU A 217 -12.10 1.53 -13.84
C LEU A 217 -13.13 0.48 -14.28
N LEU A 218 -13.62 -0.30 -13.33
CA LEU A 218 -14.59 -1.36 -13.55
C LEU A 218 -16.02 -0.81 -13.45
N LYS A 219 -16.89 -1.17 -14.41
CA LYS A 219 -18.33 -0.88 -14.36
C LYS A 219 -19.00 -1.60 -13.19
N LYS A 220 -20.10 -1.06 -12.69
CA LYS A 220 -20.96 -1.75 -11.74
C LYS A 220 -21.47 -3.06 -12.35
N GLY A 221 -21.30 -4.18 -11.66
CA GLY A 221 -21.62 -5.51 -12.15
C GLY A 221 -20.58 -6.14 -13.08
N GLY A 222 -19.44 -5.48 -13.29
CA GLY A 222 -18.30 -6.03 -14.01
C GLY A 222 -17.54 -7.08 -13.20
N VAL A 223 -16.51 -7.68 -13.81
CA VAL A 223 -15.71 -8.77 -13.24
C VAL A 223 -14.31 -8.28 -12.92
N LEU A 224 -13.87 -8.45 -11.67
CA LEU A 224 -12.49 -8.27 -11.25
C LEU A 224 -11.80 -9.64 -11.18
N ILE A 225 -10.73 -9.81 -11.95
CA ILE A 225 -9.89 -11.00 -11.91
C ILE A 225 -8.60 -10.65 -11.19
N ILE A 226 -8.37 -11.26 -10.02
CA ILE A 226 -7.15 -11.10 -9.24
C ILE A 226 -6.22 -12.28 -9.58
N HIS A 227 -5.06 -11.98 -10.13
CA HIS A 227 -4.06 -12.97 -10.51
C HIS A 227 -2.97 -13.07 -9.44
N HIS A 228 -3.04 -14.13 -8.64
CA HIS A 228 -2.04 -14.49 -7.62
C HIS A 228 -2.15 -15.99 -7.31
N PRO A 229 -1.07 -16.71 -6.97
CA PRO A 229 -1.13 -18.12 -6.55
C PRO A 229 -2.04 -18.37 -5.34
N CYS A 230 -2.23 -17.37 -4.48
CA CYS A 230 -3.08 -17.38 -3.29
C CYS A 230 -2.87 -18.66 -2.45
N TYR A 231 -1.66 -18.80 -1.93
CA TYR A 231 -1.28 -19.94 -1.11
C TYR A 231 -2.11 -19.98 0.17
N ASP A 232 -2.62 -21.16 0.51
CA ASP A 232 -3.29 -21.41 1.80
C ASP A 232 -2.23 -21.60 2.90
N GLU A 233 -1.45 -20.56 3.13
CA GLU A 233 -0.36 -20.56 4.07
C GLU A 233 -0.30 -19.23 4.81
N PHE A 234 0.01 -19.29 6.11
CA PHE A 234 0.21 -18.12 6.97
C PHE A 234 1.58 -18.21 7.66
N ASP A 235 2.20 -17.07 7.89
CA ASP A 235 3.47 -16.99 8.61
C ASP A 235 3.21 -16.91 10.13
N HIS A 236 3.62 -17.94 10.86
CA HIS A 236 3.44 -18.01 12.32
C HIS A 236 4.33 -17.08 13.12
N LYS A 237 5.43 -16.62 12.53
CA LYS A 237 6.40 -15.77 13.21
C LYS A 237 6.10 -14.28 13.01
N PHE A 238 5.82 -13.88 11.76
CA PHE A 238 5.66 -12.47 11.41
C PHE A 238 4.21 -12.02 11.35
N HIS A 239 3.27 -12.96 11.13
CA HIS A 239 1.85 -12.65 10.98
C HIS A 239 0.92 -13.62 11.75
N PRO A 240 1.16 -13.87 13.03
CA PRO A 240 0.32 -14.80 13.81
C PRO A 240 -1.14 -14.32 13.92
N SER A 241 -1.35 -13.01 13.95
CA SER A 241 -2.68 -12.39 14.03
C SER A 241 -3.61 -12.77 12.88
N TYR A 242 -3.08 -12.87 11.66
CA TYR A 242 -3.90 -13.28 10.50
C TYR A 242 -4.44 -14.70 10.63
N ILE A 243 -3.69 -15.60 11.29
CA ILE A 243 -4.11 -17.00 11.52
C ILE A 243 -5.35 -17.00 12.40
N GLU A 244 -5.31 -16.27 13.50
CA GLU A 244 -6.44 -16.19 14.43
C GLU A 244 -7.64 -15.49 13.79
N PHE A 245 -7.41 -14.38 13.10
CA PHE A 245 -8.46 -13.67 12.38
C PHE A 245 -9.16 -14.57 11.36
N PHE A 246 -8.39 -15.31 10.55
CA PHE A 246 -8.91 -16.20 9.53
C PHE A 246 -9.68 -17.39 10.10
N ASN A 247 -9.11 -18.06 11.13
CA ASN A 247 -9.66 -19.32 11.65
C ASN A 247 -10.75 -19.11 12.73
N ARG A 248 -10.73 -18.01 13.45
CA ARG A 248 -11.67 -17.76 14.56
C ARG A 248 -12.72 -16.70 14.24
N LEU A 249 -12.30 -15.54 13.71
CA LEU A 249 -13.20 -14.40 13.60
C LEU A 249 -14.00 -14.42 12.30
N LEU A 250 -13.38 -14.64 11.16
CA LEU A 250 -14.06 -14.64 9.86
C LEU A 250 -15.11 -15.73 9.69
N PRO A 251 -14.95 -16.95 10.26
CA PRO A 251 -16.03 -17.95 10.24
C PRO A 251 -17.28 -17.55 11.01
N GLU A 252 -17.11 -16.68 12.03
CA GLU A 252 -18.25 -16.21 12.83
C GLU A 252 -19.09 -15.19 12.06
N THR A 253 -18.41 -14.18 11.45
CA THR A 253 -19.08 -13.14 10.67
C THR A 253 -18.11 -12.47 9.71
N ARG A 254 -18.65 -11.98 8.58
CA ARG A 254 -17.92 -11.12 7.63
C ARG A 254 -18.30 -9.66 7.74
N ASP A 255 -19.18 -9.31 8.69
CA ASP A 255 -19.56 -7.93 8.93
C ASP A 255 -18.47 -7.23 9.75
N ALA A 256 -17.78 -6.28 9.11
CA ALA A 256 -16.67 -5.57 9.72
C ALA A 256 -17.06 -4.73 10.95
N PHE A 257 -18.32 -4.26 11.03
CA PHE A 257 -18.81 -3.53 12.19
C PHE A 257 -19.03 -4.46 13.37
N VAL A 258 -19.60 -5.64 13.13
CA VAL A 258 -19.78 -6.67 14.17
C VAL A 258 -18.41 -7.15 14.68
N LEU A 259 -17.46 -7.40 13.77
CA LEU A 259 -16.10 -7.79 14.15
C LEU A 259 -15.42 -6.71 15.02
N ARG A 260 -15.51 -5.44 14.62
CA ARG A 260 -14.97 -4.33 15.38
C ARG A 260 -15.59 -4.26 16.77
N ASP A 261 -16.92 -4.21 16.85
CA ASP A 261 -17.62 -3.98 18.12
C ASP A 261 -17.39 -5.11 19.11
N LYS A 262 -17.21 -6.34 18.62
CA LYS A 262 -16.99 -7.53 19.47
C LYS A 262 -15.54 -7.73 19.88
N TYR A 263 -14.59 -7.49 18.99
CA TYR A 263 -13.22 -7.95 19.13
C TYR A 263 -12.15 -6.86 19.23
N GLU A 264 -12.45 -5.62 18.82
CA GLU A 264 -11.43 -4.56 18.75
C GLU A 264 -10.65 -4.39 20.05
N ARG A 265 -11.34 -4.37 21.20
CA ARG A 265 -10.67 -4.18 22.51
C ARG A 265 -9.76 -5.33 22.90
N GLU A 266 -10.14 -6.55 22.55
CA GLU A 266 -9.33 -7.74 22.79
C GLU A 266 -8.04 -7.67 21.98
N PHE A 267 -8.15 -7.38 20.70
CA PHE A 267 -7.01 -7.42 19.79
C PHE A 267 -6.12 -6.20 19.87
N ALA A 268 -6.64 -5.02 20.11
CA ALA A 268 -5.87 -3.78 20.28
C ALA A 268 -4.82 -3.82 21.38
N ASN A 269 -4.99 -4.70 22.37
CA ASN A 269 -4.05 -4.87 23.48
C ASN A 269 -3.27 -6.19 23.42
N ASN A 270 -3.43 -6.95 22.36
CA ASN A 270 -2.73 -8.21 22.18
C ASN A 270 -1.32 -7.95 21.64
N PRO A 271 -0.25 -8.38 22.32
CA PRO A 271 1.13 -8.13 21.87
C PRO A 271 1.52 -8.84 20.56
N SER A 272 0.67 -9.74 20.07
CA SER A 272 0.85 -10.42 18.76
C SER A 272 0.28 -9.64 17.58
N TYR A 273 -0.30 -8.45 17.84
CA TYR A 273 -0.95 -7.60 16.83
C TYR A 273 -0.27 -6.26 16.70
#